data_32dc6fe0b54a5c1c40b33058b19a0f9a
#
_entry.id   32dc6fe0b54a5c1c40b33058b19a0f9a
#
_cell.length_a   1.000
_cell.length_b   1.000
_cell.length_c   1.000
_cell.angle_alpha   90.00
_cell.angle_beta   90.00
_cell.angle_gamma   90.00
#
_symmetry.space_group_name_H-M   'P 1'
#
loop_
_entity.id
_entity.type
_entity.pdbx_description
1 polymer ?
#
loop_
_entity_poly.entity_id
_entity_poly.type
_entity_poly.pdbx_seq_one_letter_code
_entity_poly.pdbx_strand_id
1 'polypeptide(L)'
;MTLPEARPPAPFGVLVVCTGNVCRSPVAEALLRAQLGPAADVVVASAGLSALTGAGLDARTAVALGDPLPGFRARQLTPESVAAVDLVLTMTRAHRSALVQQVPAALRRTSTLREFAALTTLATEQGRIGGASPGERLAALSELAPRLRSRRTPGPEDDVDDPFGRPSEEHERAVRRIREAVAVVAAAVGTSTAPAVDGAVRT
;
A
#
# COMPACT_ATOMS: atom_id res chain seq x y z
N MET A 1 17.43 -22.07 33.35
CA MET A 1 17.55 -20.63 33.05
C MET A 1 17.07 -20.46 31.62
N THR A 2 15.79 -20.22 31.44
CA THR A 2 15.12 -20.04 30.12
C THR A 2 15.51 -18.65 29.62
N LEU A 3 16.13 -18.59 28.44
CA LEU A 3 16.40 -17.31 27.78
C LEU A 3 15.05 -16.61 27.52
N PRO A 4 14.93 -15.29 27.73
CA PRO A 4 13.71 -14.57 27.37
C PRO A 4 13.47 -14.74 25.89
N GLU A 5 12.27 -15.17 25.51
CA GLU A 5 11.84 -15.22 24.11
C GLU A 5 11.98 -13.83 23.52
N ALA A 6 12.69 -13.75 22.39
CA ALA A 6 12.87 -12.49 21.67
C ALA A 6 11.47 -11.93 21.31
N ARG A 7 11.20 -10.70 21.70
CA ARG A 7 9.96 -10.01 21.34
C ARG A 7 9.84 -10.02 19.82
N PRO A 8 8.71 -10.44 19.24
CA PRO A 8 8.53 -10.41 17.80
C PRO A 8 8.77 -8.97 17.27
N PRO A 9 9.41 -8.82 16.10
CA PRO A 9 9.59 -7.51 15.50
C PRO A 9 8.25 -6.81 15.32
N ALA A 10 8.25 -5.48 15.39
CA ALA A 10 7.04 -4.69 15.18
C ALA A 10 6.55 -4.92 13.74
N PRO A 11 5.22 -4.97 13.50
CA PRO A 11 4.68 -5.15 12.17
C PRO A 11 5.06 -3.99 11.24
N PHE A 12 5.28 -4.29 9.95
CA PHE A 12 5.58 -3.28 8.93
C PHE A 12 4.35 -2.39 8.68
N GLY A 13 4.52 -1.07 8.85
CA GLY A 13 3.46 -0.09 8.74
C GLY A 13 3.29 0.47 7.33
N VAL A 14 2.07 0.42 6.78
CA VAL A 14 1.70 1.05 5.50
C VAL A 14 0.61 2.08 5.71
N LEU A 15 0.81 3.30 5.23
CA LEU A 15 -0.19 4.37 5.24
C LEU A 15 -0.61 4.72 3.81
N VAL A 16 -1.91 4.60 3.51
CA VAL A 16 -2.47 4.97 2.21
C VAL A 16 -3.12 6.34 2.27
N VAL A 17 -2.79 7.24 1.34
CA VAL A 17 -3.18 8.66 1.41
C VAL A 17 -3.85 9.14 0.13
N CYS A 18 -5.02 9.82 0.29
CA CYS A 18 -5.66 10.61 -0.76
C CYS A 18 -6.08 11.99 -0.21
N THR A 19 -7.00 12.70 -0.87
CA THR A 19 -7.48 14.00 -0.37
C THR A 19 -8.43 13.81 0.83
N GLY A 20 -9.62 13.31 0.59
CA GLY A 20 -10.73 13.29 1.56
C GLY A 20 -10.78 12.07 2.47
N ASN A 21 -10.02 11.01 2.20
CA ASN A 21 -10.07 9.70 2.88
C ASN A 21 -11.48 9.08 2.89
N VAL A 22 -12.26 9.27 1.82
CA VAL A 22 -13.63 8.73 1.69
C VAL A 22 -13.83 7.87 0.44
N CYS A 23 -12.87 7.85 -0.51
CA CYS A 23 -12.99 7.06 -1.74
C CYS A 23 -11.76 6.17 -1.93
N ARG A 24 -10.67 6.73 -2.45
CA ARG A 24 -9.49 5.98 -2.95
C ARG A 24 -8.69 5.28 -1.86
N SER A 25 -8.23 6.02 -0.85
CA SER A 25 -7.34 5.45 0.18
C SER A 25 -8.02 4.42 1.08
N PRO A 26 -9.32 4.53 1.48
CA PRO A 26 -9.96 3.46 2.23
C PRO A 26 -10.17 2.18 1.39
N VAL A 27 -10.42 2.31 0.10
CA VAL A 27 -10.49 1.16 -0.82
C VAL A 27 -9.16 0.42 -0.87
N ALA A 28 -8.05 1.15 -1.03
CA ALA A 28 -6.73 0.54 -1.06
C ALA A 28 -6.35 -0.08 0.29
N GLU A 29 -6.68 0.55 1.42
CA GLU A 29 -6.52 -0.03 2.77
C GLU A 29 -7.26 -1.37 2.88
N ALA A 30 -8.54 -1.40 2.53
CA ALA A 30 -9.36 -2.61 2.61
C ALA A 30 -8.83 -3.74 1.72
N LEU A 31 -8.50 -3.43 0.47
CA LEU A 31 -7.98 -4.43 -0.46
C LEU A 31 -6.59 -4.97 -0.06
N LEU A 32 -5.68 -4.11 0.42
CA LEU A 32 -4.38 -4.55 0.94
C LEU A 32 -4.56 -5.48 2.14
N ARG A 33 -5.40 -5.11 3.11
CA ARG A 33 -5.69 -5.95 4.27
C ARG A 33 -6.28 -7.29 3.88
N ALA A 34 -7.23 -7.30 2.96
CA ALA A 34 -7.88 -8.53 2.50
C ALA A 34 -6.90 -9.46 1.79
N GLN A 35 -6.01 -8.94 0.95
CA GLN A 35 -5.10 -9.76 0.15
C GLN A 35 -3.86 -10.21 0.94
N LEU A 36 -3.38 -9.42 1.89
CA LEU A 36 -2.27 -9.82 2.76
C LEU A 36 -2.71 -10.81 3.83
N GLY A 37 -3.99 -10.76 4.22
CA GLY A 37 -4.57 -11.63 5.23
C GLY A 37 -4.25 -11.22 6.68
N PRO A 38 -4.98 -11.80 7.67
CA PRO A 38 -4.89 -11.39 9.08
C PRO A 38 -3.60 -11.84 9.78
N ALA A 39 -2.91 -12.84 9.22
CA ALA A 39 -1.66 -13.36 9.78
C ALA A 39 -0.41 -12.62 9.28
N ALA A 40 -0.57 -11.63 8.42
CA ALA A 40 0.55 -10.85 7.92
C ALA A 40 1.12 -9.97 9.04
N ASP A 41 2.43 -9.90 9.10
CA ASP A 41 3.18 -8.96 9.93
C ASP A 41 3.18 -7.53 9.34
N VAL A 42 2.03 -7.11 8.81
CA VAL A 42 1.80 -5.82 8.15
C VAL A 42 0.56 -5.15 8.72
N VAL A 43 0.69 -3.89 9.07
CA VAL A 43 -0.44 -3.04 9.48
C VAL A 43 -0.70 -2.01 8.40
N VAL A 44 -1.92 -1.98 7.86
CA VAL A 44 -2.34 -1.02 6.84
C VAL A 44 -3.35 -0.06 7.44
N ALA A 45 -3.14 1.23 7.20
CA ALA A 45 -4.06 2.31 7.58
C ALA A 45 -4.24 3.28 6.41
N SER A 46 -5.25 4.15 6.47
CA SER A 46 -5.41 5.25 5.51
C SER A 46 -5.71 6.58 6.19
N ALA A 47 -5.39 7.68 5.50
CA ALA A 47 -5.65 9.04 5.94
C ALA A 47 -5.90 9.98 4.73
N GLY A 48 -6.36 11.20 4.99
CA GLY A 48 -6.55 12.22 3.98
C GLY A 48 -5.74 13.48 4.25
N LEU A 49 -5.21 14.10 3.19
CA LEU A 49 -4.53 15.40 3.28
C LEU A 49 -5.49 16.51 3.76
N SER A 50 -6.77 16.39 3.41
CA SER A 50 -7.89 17.25 3.80
C SER A 50 -9.10 16.34 4.03
N ALA A 51 -9.02 15.51 5.07
CA ALA A 51 -10.00 14.47 5.32
C ALA A 51 -11.39 15.02 5.65
N LEU A 52 -12.42 14.34 5.18
CA LEU A 52 -13.79 14.50 5.65
C LEU A 52 -13.94 13.72 6.97
N THR A 53 -13.24 14.18 8.00
CA THR A 53 -13.06 13.44 9.26
C THR A 53 -14.38 12.95 9.85
N GLY A 54 -14.42 11.65 10.19
CA GLY A 54 -15.60 10.99 10.73
C GLY A 54 -16.59 10.48 9.69
N ALA A 55 -16.47 10.90 8.41
CA ALA A 55 -17.31 10.39 7.34
C ALA A 55 -17.03 8.91 7.05
N GLY A 56 -18.05 8.17 6.62
CA GLY A 56 -17.92 6.82 6.07
C GLY A 56 -17.35 6.80 4.66
N LEU A 57 -17.28 5.60 4.07
CA LEU A 57 -16.95 5.43 2.66
C LEU A 57 -18.03 6.11 1.80
N ASP A 58 -17.63 6.79 0.73
CA ASP A 58 -18.54 7.38 -0.25
C ASP A 58 -19.47 6.31 -0.84
N ALA A 59 -20.76 6.60 -0.96
CA ALA A 59 -21.79 5.64 -1.33
C ALA A 59 -21.57 5.02 -2.73
N ARG A 60 -21.14 5.82 -3.71
CA ARG A 60 -20.85 5.31 -5.07
C ARG A 60 -19.57 4.46 -5.06
N THR A 61 -18.59 4.85 -4.25
CA THR A 61 -17.37 4.05 -4.06
C THR A 61 -17.69 2.72 -3.38
N ALA A 62 -18.60 2.70 -2.40
CA ALA A 62 -19.08 1.48 -1.73
C ALA A 62 -19.73 0.51 -2.72
N VAL A 63 -20.57 1.01 -3.61
CA VAL A 63 -21.18 0.22 -4.70
C VAL A 63 -20.11 -0.32 -5.64
N ALA A 64 -19.19 0.50 -6.10
CA ALA A 64 -18.09 0.11 -7.00
C ALA A 64 -17.13 -0.93 -6.38
N LEU A 65 -16.89 -0.83 -5.07
CA LEU A 65 -16.09 -1.80 -4.31
C LEU A 65 -16.83 -3.12 -4.09
N GLY A 66 -18.17 -3.05 -3.91
CA GLY A 66 -19.02 -4.16 -3.47
C GLY A 66 -19.03 -4.33 -1.95
N ASP A 67 -18.53 -3.33 -1.19
CA ASP A 67 -18.45 -3.36 0.27
C ASP A 67 -18.56 -1.93 0.84
N PRO A 68 -19.50 -1.66 1.75
CA PRO A 68 -19.64 -0.34 2.39
C PRO A 68 -18.58 -0.04 3.44
N LEU A 69 -17.69 -0.97 3.77
CA LEU A 69 -16.68 -0.90 4.82
C LEU A 69 -17.30 -0.44 6.16
N PRO A 70 -18.16 -1.25 6.78
CA PRO A 70 -18.86 -0.87 8.01
C PRO A 70 -17.85 -0.54 9.11
N GLY A 71 -18.07 0.55 9.84
CA GLY A 71 -17.16 1.02 10.89
C GLY A 71 -15.97 1.84 10.41
N PHE A 72 -15.69 1.92 9.10
CA PHE A 72 -14.69 2.84 8.60
C PHE A 72 -15.07 4.29 8.90
N ARG A 73 -14.07 5.09 9.32
CA ARG A 73 -14.21 6.55 9.51
C ARG A 73 -12.99 7.24 8.94
N ALA A 74 -13.23 8.26 8.13
CA ALA A 74 -12.20 9.08 7.54
C ALA A 74 -11.36 9.79 8.61
N ARG A 75 -10.05 9.82 8.40
CA ARG A 75 -9.06 10.34 9.35
C ARG A 75 -8.16 11.37 8.66
N GLN A 76 -7.87 12.47 9.38
CA GLN A 76 -6.93 13.49 8.92
C GLN A 76 -5.50 12.93 8.97
N LEU A 77 -4.72 13.20 7.93
CA LEU A 77 -3.27 12.95 7.93
C LEU A 77 -2.60 13.89 8.94
N THR A 78 -1.70 13.33 9.76
CA THR A 78 -0.84 14.12 10.66
C THR A 78 0.63 13.71 10.47
N PRO A 79 1.59 14.59 10.80
CA PRO A 79 3.01 14.23 10.76
C PRO A 79 3.33 12.98 11.59
N GLU A 80 2.67 12.79 12.73
CA GLU A 80 2.84 11.65 13.63
C GLU A 80 2.36 10.36 12.93
N SER A 81 1.23 10.40 12.23
CA SER A 81 0.72 9.24 11.49
C SER A 81 1.66 8.83 10.35
N VAL A 82 2.35 9.79 9.73
CA VAL A 82 3.38 9.52 8.73
C VAL A 82 4.65 8.97 9.38
N ALA A 83 5.05 9.52 10.55
CA ALA A 83 6.26 9.06 11.25
C ALA A 83 6.15 7.62 11.78
N ALA A 84 4.92 7.18 12.09
CA ALA A 84 4.62 5.87 12.67
C ALA A 84 4.63 4.70 11.66
N VAL A 85 4.89 4.95 10.36
CA VAL A 85 4.83 3.92 9.32
C VAL A 85 6.12 3.82 8.51
N ASP A 86 6.32 2.67 7.87
CA ASP A 86 7.52 2.38 7.09
C ASP A 86 7.33 2.73 5.60
N LEU A 87 6.10 2.70 5.10
CA LEU A 87 5.76 2.98 3.71
C LEU A 87 4.53 3.87 3.62
N VAL A 88 4.58 4.89 2.75
CA VAL A 88 3.43 5.73 2.43
C VAL A 88 3.08 5.57 0.95
N LEU A 89 1.81 5.23 0.67
CA LEU A 89 1.29 5.05 -0.68
C LEU A 89 0.22 6.12 -0.97
N THR A 90 0.53 7.07 -1.82
CA THR A 90 -0.40 8.13 -2.21
C THR A 90 -1.19 7.75 -3.47
N MET A 91 -2.34 8.37 -3.69
CA MET A 91 -3.16 8.09 -4.87
C MET A 91 -2.69 8.85 -6.12
N THR A 92 -1.96 9.94 -5.95
CA THR A 92 -1.42 10.74 -7.06
C THR A 92 -0.05 11.32 -6.73
N ARG A 93 0.69 11.72 -7.76
CA ARG A 93 1.95 12.44 -7.64
C ARG A 93 1.77 13.79 -6.94
N ALA A 94 0.62 14.45 -7.15
CA ALA A 94 0.27 15.68 -6.44
C ALA A 94 0.12 15.42 -4.93
N HIS A 95 -0.55 14.34 -4.52
CA HIS A 95 -0.62 13.95 -3.10
C HIS A 95 0.76 13.66 -2.52
N ARG A 96 1.62 12.95 -3.28
CA ARG A 96 2.99 12.69 -2.86
C ARG A 96 3.77 13.98 -2.62
N SER A 97 3.69 14.93 -3.54
CA SER A 97 4.34 16.23 -3.41
C SER A 97 3.84 17.00 -2.19
N ALA A 98 2.53 17.09 -2.00
CA ALA A 98 1.93 17.79 -0.86
C ALA A 98 2.32 17.14 0.50
N LEU A 99 2.34 15.81 0.58
CA LEU A 99 2.76 15.08 1.77
C LEU A 99 4.24 15.33 2.08
N VAL A 100 5.11 15.24 1.08
CA VAL A 100 6.55 15.44 1.26
C VAL A 100 6.89 16.89 1.63
N GLN A 101 6.12 17.88 1.17
CA GLN A 101 6.25 19.26 1.61
C GLN A 101 5.92 19.42 3.11
N GLN A 102 4.91 18.67 3.62
CA GLN A 102 4.55 18.70 5.04
C GLN A 102 5.53 17.88 5.89
N VAL A 103 6.01 16.74 5.39
CA VAL A 103 6.90 15.81 6.10
C VAL A 103 8.07 15.40 5.19
N PRO A 104 9.10 16.26 5.04
CA PRO A 104 10.24 15.99 4.14
C PRO A 104 10.98 14.69 4.41
N ALA A 105 11.04 14.26 5.68
CA ALA A 105 11.67 13.00 6.09
C ALA A 105 11.00 11.74 5.47
N ALA A 106 9.75 11.87 4.98
CA ALA A 106 9.04 10.77 4.33
C ALA A 106 9.40 10.57 2.84
N LEU A 107 10.19 11.45 2.22
CA LEU A 107 10.48 11.46 0.78
C LEU A 107 10.88 10.08 0.24
N ARG A 108 11.79 9.38 0.91
CA ARG A 108 12.36 8.11 0.43
C ARG A 108 11.39 6.94 0.52
N ARG A 109 10.46 6.98 1.49
CA ARG A 109 9.47 5.92 1.76
C ARG A 109 8.07 6.26 1.22
N THR A 110 7.94 7.29 0.37
CA THR A 110 6.67 7.69 -0.24
C THR A 110 6.68 7.46 -1.74
N SER A 111 5.72 6.70 -2.24
CA SER A 111 5.43 6.47 -3.66
C SER A 111 3.94 6.70 -3.93
N THR A 112 3.54 6.82 -5.20
CA THR A 112 2.12 6.57 -5.48
C THR A 112 1.87 5.06 -5.46
N LEU A 113 0.62 4.64 -5.22
CA LEU A 113 0.26 3.22 -5.21
C LEU A 113 0.60 2.54 -6.54
N ARG A 114 0.29 3.18 -7.67
CA ARG A 114 0.54 2.64 -9.00
C ARG A 114 2.03 2.67 -9.37
N GLU A 115 2.75 3.72 -8.99
CA GLU A 115 4.22 3.74 -9.10
C GLU A 115 4.83 2.56 -8.32
N PHE A 116 4.42 2.36 -7.07
CA PHE A 116 4.95 1.28 -6.22
C PHE A 116 4.65 -0.10 -6.82
N ALA A 117 3.46 -0.31 -7.39
CA ALA A 117 3.13 -1.55 -8.10
C ALA A 117 4.05 -1.77 -9.32
N ALA A 118 4.29 -0.74 -10.13
CA ALA A 118 5.21 -0.84 -11.27
C ALA A 118 6.66 -1.14 -10.83
N LEU A 119 7.13 -0.52 -9.74
CA LEU A 119 8.45 -0.80 -9.17
C LEU A 119 8.52 -2.23 -8.59
N THR A 120 7.42 -2.73 -8.03
CA THR A 120 7.29 -4.12 -7.56
C THR A 120 7.44 -5.10 -8.72
N THR A 121 6.77 -4.85 -9.86
CA THR A 121 6.94 -5.68 -11.07
C THR A 121 8.40 -5.74 -11.49
N LEU A 122 9.07 -4.58 -11.61
CA LEU A 122 10.49 -4.52 -11.96
C LEU A 122 11.38 -5.28 -10.97
N ALA A 123 11.10 -5.20 -9.67
CA ALA A 123 11.85 -5.91 -8.65
C ALA A 123 11.64 -7.43 -8.74
N THR A 124 10.41 -7.87 -9.03
CA THR A 124 10.04 -9.29 -9.21
C THR A 124 10.76 -9.89 -10.41
N GLU A 125 10.71 -9.21 -11.57
CA GLU A 125 11.40 -9.65 -12.80
C GLU A 125 12.91 -9.79 -12.62
N GLN A 126 13.50 -9.01 -11.72
CA GLN A 126 14.92 -9.06 -11.40
C GLN A 126 15.27 -10.05 -10.26
N GLY A 127 14.28 -10.77 -9.71
CA GLY A 127 14.48 -11.68 -8.58
C GLY A 127 15.02 -10.99 -7.31
N ARG A 128 14.67 -9.71 -7.08
CA ARG A 128 15.28 -8.87 -6.03
C ARG A 128 14.46 -8.73 -4.76
N ILE A 129 13.29 -9.38 -4.70
CA ILE A 129 12.43 -9.31 -3.52
C ILE A 129 12.85 -10.43 -2.57
N GLY A 130 13.59 -10.08 -1.50
CA GLY A 130 13.96 -10.97 -0.41
C GLY A 130 13.04 -10.80 0.79
N GLY A 131 13.02 -11.79 1.67
CA GLY A 131 12.27 -11.79 2.92
C GLY A 131 11.47 -13.05 3.13
N ALA A 132 11.35 -13.48 4.40
CA ALA A 132 10.61 -14.67 4.80
C ALA A 132 9.11 -14.37 5.01
N SER A 133 8.79 -13.11 5.34
CA SER A 133 7.44 -12.66 5.63
C SER A 133 6.98 -11.53 4.68
N PRO A 134 5.67 -11.25 4.58
CA PRO A 134 5.14 -10.11 3.83
C PRO A 134 5.74 -8.77 4.26
N GLY A 135 5.92 -8.54 5.55
CA GLY A 135 6.53 -7.30 6.08
C GLY A 135 7.98 -7.15 5.65
N GLU A 136 8.78 -8.22 5.75
CA GLU A 136 10.18 -8.20 5.30
C GLU A 136 10.29 -7.92 3.78
N ARG A 137 9.39 -8.49 2.98
CA ARG A 137 9.36 -8.26 1.53
C ARG A 137 8.95 -6.83 1.19
N LEU A 138 7.98 -6.26 1.92
CA LEU A 138 7.63 -4.84 1.78
C LEU A 138 8.78 -3.92 2.18
N ALA A 139 9.53 -4.25 3.24
CA ALA A 139 10.71 -3.52 3.66
C ALA A 139 11.77 -3.53 2.54
N ALA A 140 12.09 -4.70 2.00
CA ALA A 140 13.04 -4.84 0.89
C ALA A 140 12.59 -4.04 -0.35
N LEU A 141 11.31 -4.10 -0.72
CA LEU A 141 10.74 -3.30 -1.82
C LEU A 141 10.84 -1.80 -1.56
N SER A 142 10.55 -1.35 -0.33
CA SER A 142 10.63 0.07 0.04
C SER A 142 12.05 0.61 -0.06
N GLU A 143 13.05 -0.18 0.31
CA GLU A 143 14.47 0.17 0.17
C GLU A 143 14.93 0.20 -1.30
N LEU A 144 14.38 -0.68 -2.14
CA LEU A 144 14.69 -0.75 -3.56
C LEU A 144 14.02 0.34 -4.38
N ALA A 145 12.82 0.77 -4.00
CA ALA A 145 11.98 1.68 -4.76
C ALA A 145 12.70 2.97 -5.22
N PRO A 146 13.47 3.69 -4.38
CA PRO A 146 14.21 4.88 -4.83
C PRO A 146 15.22 4.61 -5.94
N ARG A 147 15.85 3.42 -5.92
CA ARG A 147 16.85 3.02 -6.95
C ARG A 147 16.18 2.59 -8.25
N LEU A 148 15.04 1.91 -8.17
CA LEU A 148 14.29 1.46 -9.33
C LEU A 148 13.55 2.62 -10.03
N ARG A 149 13.18 3.66 -9.27
CA ARG A 149 12.50 4.85 -9.79
C ARG A 149 13.29 5.54 -10.92
N SER A 150 14.62 5.54 -10.86
CA SER A 150 15.46 6.13 -11.90
C SER A 150 15.40 5.36 -13.25
N ARG A 151 14.84 4.16 -13.26
CA ARG A 151 14.71 3.31 -14.46
C ARG A 151 13.37 3.47 -15.19
N ARG A 152 12.52 4.35 -14.71
CA ARG A 152 11.22 4.64 -15.35
C ARG A 152 10.95 6.14 -15.39
N THR A 153 10.17 6.56 -16.37
CA THR A 153 9.67 7.94 -16.44
C THR A 153 8.36 8.01 -15.66
N PRO A 154 8.21 8.90 -14.67
CA PRO A 154 6.92 9.15 -14.02
C PRO A 154 5.90 9.72 -15.01
N GLY A 155 4.67 9.24 -14.96
CA GLY A 155 3.62 9.68 -15.87
C GLY A 155 2.24 9.71 -15.22
N PRO A 156 1.20 10.14 -15.97
CA PRO A 156 -0.19 10.16 -15.50
C PRO A 156 -0.71 8.76 -15.16
N GLU A 157 -0.09 7.71 -15.67
CA GLU A 157 -0.38 6.32 -15.32
C GLU A 157 -0.11 6.00 -13.84
N ASP A 158 0.71 6.78 -13.16
CA ASP A 158 1.00 6.65 -11.73
C ASP A 158 -0.13 7.18 -10.84
N ASP A 159 -1.08 7.90 -11.41
CA ASP A 159 -2.17 8.56 -10.70
C ASP A 159 -3.45 7.71 -10.74
N VAL A 160 -4.21 7.75 -9.66
CA VAL A 160 -5.61 7.31 -9.58
C VAL A 160 -6.47 8.56 -9.48
N ASP A 161 -7.22 8.83 -10.55
CA ASP A 161 -8.08 10.02 -10.67
C ASP A 161 -9.09 10.11 -9.51
N ASP A 162 -9.50 11.33 -9.17
CA ASP A 162 -10.45 11.56 -8.10
C ASP A 162 -11.89 11.31 -8.56
N PRO A 163 -12.59 10.28 -8.03
CA PRO A 163 -13.95 10.01 -8.36
C PRO A 163 -14.96 10.85 -7.55
N PHE A 164 -14.51 11.55 -6.49
CA PHE A 164 -15.43 12.25 -5.57
C PHE A 164 -16.25 13.30 -6.32
N GLY A 165 -17.59 13.23 -6.16
CA GLY A 165 -18.53 14.09 -6.89
C GLY A 165 -18.67 13.79 -8.39
N ARG A 166 -18.12 12.70 -8.87
CA ARG A 166 -18.19 12.26 -10.27
C ARG A 166 -19.23 11.15 -10.46
N PRO A 167 -19.60 10.82 -11.73
CA PRO A 167 -20.46 9.67 -12.05
C PRO A 167 -19.91 8.33 -11.56
N SER A 168 -20.79 7.31 -11.44
CA SER A 168 -20.44 5.98 -10.92
C SER A 168 -19.31 5.31 -11.70
N GLU A 169 -19.21 5.52 -13.01
CA GLU A 169 -18.18 4.98 -13.89
C GLU A 169 -16.77 5.43 -13.46
N GLU A 170 -16.64 6.65 -12.92
CA GLU A 170 -15.36 7.15 -12.40
C GLU A 170 -14.97 6.44 -11.10
N HIS A 171 -15.95 6.14 -10.23
CA HIS A 171 -15.72 5.35 -9.02
C HIS A 171 -15.30 3.91 -9.38
N GLU A 172 -15.97 3.27 -10.33
CA GLU A 172 -15.61 1.94 -10.82
C GLU A 172 -14.21 1.93 -11.43
N ARG A 173 -13.86 2.94 -12.21
CA ARG A 173 -12.53 3.10 -12.80
C ARG A 173 -11.45 3.25 -11.71
N ALA A 174 -11.69 4.08 -10.72
CA ALA A 174 -10.76 4.28 -9.61
C ALA A 174 -10.58 2.99 -8.80
N VAL A 175 -11.66 2.30 -8.43
CA VAL A 175 -11.63 1.02 -7.71
C VAL A 175 -10.87 -0.04 -8.51
N ARG A 176 -11.12 -0.17 -9.81
CA ARG A 176 -10.42 -1.10 -10.69
C ARG A 176 -8.91 -0.84 -10.72
N ARG A 177 -8.48 0.42 -10.93
CA ARG A 177 -7.06 0.81 -10.93
C ARG A 177 -6.36 0.52 -9.59
N ILE A 178 -7.06 0.74 -8.47
CA ILE A 178 -6.54 0.42 -7.14
C ILE A 178 -6.41 -1.10 -6.99
N ARG A 179 -7.44 -1.87 -7.38
CA ARG A 179 -7.45 -3.33 -7.30
C ARG A 179 -6.29 -3.96 -8.08
N GLU A 180 -6.05 -3.49 -9.30
CA GLU A 180 -4.93 -3.92 -10.13
C GLU A 180 -3.57 -3.67 -9.45
N ALA A 181 -3.36 -2.47 -8.94
CA ALA A 181 -2.10 -2.12 -8.28
C ALA A 181 -1.89 -2.89 -6.97
N VAL A 182 -2.95 -3.04 -6.16
CA VAL A 182 -2.89 -3.84 -4.92
C VAL A 182 -2.61 -5.30 -5.21
N ALA A 183 -3.23 -5.88 -6.25
CA ALA A 183 -3.00 -7.27 -6.64
C ALA A 183 -1.52 -7.54 -7.00
N VAL A 184 -0.88 -6.63 -7.74
CA VAL A 184 0.55 -6.74 -8.07
C VAL A 184 1.42 -6.75 -6.80
N VAL A 185 1.17 -5.80 -5.88
CA VAL A 185 1.95 -5.72 -4.64
C VAL A 185 1.73 -6.96 -3.78
N ALA A 186 0.47 -7.33 -3.55
CA ALA A 186 0.13 -8.46 -2.70
C ALA A 186 0.64 -9.80 -3.25
N ALA A 187 0.57 -10.02 -4.56
CA ALA A 187 1.14 -11.21 -5.19
C ALA A 187 2.65 -11.32 -4.96
N ALA A 188 3.38 -10.21 -5.07
CA ALA A 188 4.83 -10.20 -4.88
C ALA A 188 5.25 -10.45 -3.43
N VAL A 189 4.47 -9.95 -2.45
CA VAL A 189 4.83 -10.08 -1.03
C VAL A 189 4.17 -11.29 -0.36
N GLY A 190 3.03 -11.78 -0.89
CA GLY A 190 2.28 -12.92 -0.34
C GLY A 190 2.86 -14.29 -0.71
N THR A 191 3.67 -14.41 -1.76
CA THR A 191 4.23 -15.70 -2.18
C THR A 191 5.35 -16.13 -1.23
N SER A 192 5.08 -17.15 -0.41
CA SER A 192 6.13 -17.93 0.26
C SER A 192 6.88 -18.72 -0.81
N THR A 193 8.03 -18.22 -1.28
CA THR A 193 9.02 -19.10 -1.88
C THR A 193 9.75 -19.84 -0.75
N ALA A 194 9.09 -20.90 -0.22
CA ALA A 194 9.85 -21.94 0.44
C ALA A 194 10.80 -22.52 -0.62
N PRO A 195 12.11 -22.64 -0.36
CA PRO A 195 13.00 -23.33 -1.27
C PRO A 195 12.47 -24.78 -1.40
N ALA A 196 12.26 -25.23 -2.64
CA ALA A 196 12.00 -26.63 -2.90
C ALA A 196 13.15 -27.42 -2.27
N VAL A 197 12.89 -28.11 -1.18
CA VAL A 197 13.79 -29.14 -0.64
C VAL A 197 13.73 -30.27 -1.64
N ASP A 198 14.72 -30.26 -2.55
CA ASP A 198 14.98 -31.35 -3.47
C ASP A 198 15.36 -32.57 -2.65
N GLY A 199 14.35 -33.42 -2.40
CA GLY A 199 14.49 -34.70 -1.71
C GLY A 199 15.17 -35.71 -2.63
N ALA A 200 16.50 -35.61 -2.74
CA ALA A 200 17.28 -36.66 -3.34
C ALA A 200 17.25 -37.89 -2.39
N VAL A 201 16.24 -38.76 -2.56
CA VAL A 201 16.30 -40.12 -2.12
C VAL A 201 17.37 -40.81 -2.96
N ARG A 202 18.52 -41.08 -2.37
CA ARG A 202 19.47 -42.09 -2.89
C ARG A 202 19.21 -43.39 -2.19
N THR A 203 18.67 -44.34 -2.93
CA THR A 203 18.71 -45.80 -2.66
C THR A 203 20.16 -46.30 -2.65
#